data_135cc34336fecf26f2ee1315d2c264c1
#
_entry.id   135cc34336fecf26f2ee1315d2c264c1
#
_cell.length_a   1.000
_cell.length_b   1.000
_cell.length_c   1.000
_cell.angle_alpha   90.00
_cell.angle_beta   90.00
_cell.angle_gamma   90.00
#
_symmetry.space_group_name_H-M   'P 1'
#
loop_
_entity.id
_entity.type
_entity.pdbx_description
1 polymer ?
#
loop_
_entity_poly.entity_id
_entity_poly.type
_entity_poly.pdbx_seq_one_letter_code
_entity_poly.pdbx_strand_id
1 'polypeptide(L)'
;MIVGFENYKSNYDFKVTGVIHAGAHFGQEYEEYINTFGQIETHWFEPLPDVYEKLCNNLKDKPGAFLYNIALGEDEKKAEINVDSGNDGQSSSILKPKDHLKQFPHIDFLESNRILIEVRRLDDIGIKNCNMLVMDTQGYELKVLEGAVKTFENIDYIFTEFNTIEMYEGCPKIEEIDDFLRPFGFHRRETWYTSGNWGDAFYSK
;
A
#
# COMPACT_ATOMS: atom_id res chain seq x y z
N MET A 1 -2.21 -1.57 8.34
CA MET A 1 -0.92 -1.42 9.07
C MET A 1 -1.07 -1.80 10.53
N ILE A 2 0.00 -2.36 11.15
CA ILE A 2 0.00 -2.90 12.52
C ILE A 2 0.30 -1.81 13.56
N VAL A 3 1.18 -0.88 13.24
CA VAL A 3 1.71 0.12 14.18
C VAL A 3 1.39 1.50 13.67
N GLY A 4 0.71 2.29 14.49
CA GLY A 4 0.36 3.66 14.15
C GLY A 4 1.59 4.58 14.09
N PHE A 5 1.57 5.57 13.20
CA PHE A 5 2.67 6.51 12.96
C PHE A 5 3.05 7.35 14.19
N GLU A 6 2.15 7.53 15.15
CA GLU A 6 2.45 8.21 16.42
C GLU A 6 3.59 7.52 17.20
N ASN A 7 3.70 6.19 17.08
CA ASN A 7 4.75 5.42 17.73
C ASN A 7 6.12 5.64 17.08
N TYR A 8 6.16 5.98 15.80
CA TYR A 8 7.40 6.28 15.08
C TYR A 8 7.89 7.70 15.30
N LYS A 9 6.96 8.64 15.53
CA LYS A 9 7.29 10.06 15.73
C LYS A 9 8.23 10.27 16.92
N SER A 10 8.22 9.38 17.92
CA SER A 10 9.14 9.46 19.06
C SER A 10 10.58 9.03 18.68
N ASN A 11 10.75 8.22 17.65
CA ASN A 11 12.03 7.65 17.24
C ASN A 11 12.65 8.34 16.04
N TYR A 12 11.83 9.04 15.23
CA TYR A 12 12.26 9.67 13.97
C TYR A 12 11.68 11.08 13.86
N ASP A 13 12.55 12.04 13.50
CA ASP A 13 12.14 13.42 13.17
C ASP A 13 11.60 13.46 11.73
N PHE A 14 10.37 12.96 11.53
CA PHE A 14 9.72 12.96 10.23
C PHE A 14 9.43 14.39 9.74
N LYS A 15 9.89 14.69 8.53
CA LYS A 15 9.53 15.90 7.79
C LYS A 15 8.64 15.52 6.60
N VAL A 16 7.46 15.01 6.88
CA VAL A 16 6.52 14.57 5.85
C VAL A 16 5.84 15.78 5.21
N THR A 17 5.95 15.87 3.88
CA THR A 17 5.32 16.93 3.08
C THR A 17 4.01 16.48 2.46
N GLY A 18 3.84 15.18 2.26
CA GLY A 18 2.62 14.54 1.77
C GLY A 18 2.79 13.04 1.73
N VAL A 19 1.68 12.33 1.65
CA VAL A 19 1.60 10.87 1.65
C VAL A 19 0.96 10.34 0.38
N ILE A 20 1.55 9.31 -0.20
CA ILE A 20 0.97 8.48 -1.25
C ILE A 20 0.62 7.14 -0.62
N HIS A 21 -0.66 6.74 -0.65
CA HIS A 21 -1.15 5.50 -0.06
C HIS A 21 -1.69 4.56 -1.14
N ALA A 22 -0.99 3.48 -1.40
CA ALA A 22 -1.39 2.39 -2.30
C ALA A 22 -2.08 1.28 -1.51
N GLY A 23 -3.29 0.89 -1.91
CA GLY A 23 -4.16 0.00 -1.16
C GLY A 23 -4.89 0.74 -0.04
N ALA A 24 -5.61 1.81 -0.44
CA ALA A 24 -6.19 2.78 0.50
C ALA A 24 -7.40 2.27 1.29
N HIS A 25 -8.04 1.21 0.81
CA HIS A 25 -9.27 0.67 1.39
C HIS A 25 -10.30 1.79 1.66
N PHE A 26 -10.73 2.00 2.91
CA PHE A 26 -11.69 3.05 3.28
C PHE A 26 -11.04 4.38 3.71
N GLY A 27 -9.70 4.50 3.67
CA GLY A 27 -8.95 5.70 4.08
C GLY A 27 -8.94 5.93 5.59
N GLN A 28 -8.91 4.85 6.37
CA GLN A 28 -8.97 4.91 7.84
C GLN A 28 -7.80 5.68 8.45
N GLU A 29 -6.65 5.70 7.77
CA GLU A 29 -5.41 6.34 8.23
C GLU A 29 -5.39 7.86 8.05
N TYR A 30 -6.38 8.46 7.39
CA TYR A 30 -6.37 9.91 7.12
C TYR A 30 -6.20 10.74 8.40
N GLU A 31 -7.00 10.49 9.43
CA GLU A 31 -6.93 11.25 10.68
C GLU A 31 -5.57 11.05 11.39
N GLU A 32 -5.01 9.86 11.30
CA GLU A 32 -3.70 9.58 11.85
C GLU A 32 -2.61 10.37 11.13
N TYR A 33 -2.64 10.47 9.79
CA TYR A 33 -1.69 11.28 9.03
C TYR A 33 -1.76 12.75 9.42
N ILE A 34 -2.98 13.31 9.49
CA ILE A 34 -3.17 14.72 9.82
C ILE A 34 -2.76 15.02 11.26
N ASN A 35 -3.09 14.14 12.21
CA ASN A 35 -2.70 14.31 13.62
C ASN A 35 -1.18 14.19 13.80
N THR A 36 -0.53 13.31 13.03
CA THR A 36 0.91 13.04 13.16
C THR A 36 1.75 14.07 12.41
N PHE A 37 1.40 14.39 11.17
CA PHE A 37 2.23 15.19 10.28
C PHE A 37 1.71 16.60 10.05
N GLY A 38 0.51 16.93 10.55
CA GLY A 38 -0.16 18.19 10.30
C GLY A 38 -0.96 18.18 8.99
N GLN A 39 -1.41 19.34 8.56
CA GLN A 39 -2.17 19.46 7.30
C GLN A 39 -1.24 19.27 6.10
N ILE A 40 -1.31 18.10 5.50
CA ILE A 40 -0.50 17.67 4.34
C ILE A 40 -1.37 17.21 3.18
N GLU A 41 -0.78 17.08 2.01
CA GLU A 41 -1.39 16.48 0.82
C GLU A 41 -1.36 14.96 0.94
N THR A 42 -2.48 14.27 0.61
CA THR A 42 -2.60 12.81 0.67
C THR A 42 -3.24 12.26 -0.60
N HIS A 43 -2.63 11.26 -1.21
CA HIS A 43 -3.09 10.61 -2.45
C HIS A 43 -3.42 9.16 -2.17
N TRP A 44 -4.69 8.75 -2.44
CA TRP A 44 -5.26 7.47 -2.05
C TRP A 44 -5.62 6.64 -3.26
N PHE A 45 -5.02 5.47 -3.40
CA PHE A 45 -5.20 4.57 -4.53
C PHE A 45 -5.94 3.31 -4.07
N GLU A 46 -7.17 3.13 -4.56
CA GLU A 46 -8.02 1.99 -4.26
C GLU A 46 -8.65 1.45 -5.55
N PRO A 47 -8.28 0.21 -5.97
CA PRO A 47 -8.75 -0.33 -7.24
C PRO A 47 -10.18 -0.85 -7.22
N LEU A 48 -10.69 -1.33 -6.07
CA LEU A 48 -12.03 -1.95 -5.97
C LEU A 48 -13.12 -0.88 -6.04
N PRO A 49 -14.03 -0.88 -7.04
CA PRO A 49 -15.02 0.20 -7.20
C PRO A 49 -15.92 0.42 -5.98
N ASP A 50 -16.41 -0.66 -5.37
CA ASP A 50 -17.31 -0.58 -4.21
C ASP A 50 -16.58 -0.08 -2.95
N VAL A 51 -15.30 -0.45 -2.80
CA VAL A 51 -14.42 0.02 -1.72
C VAL A 51 -14.05 1.49 -1.96
N TYR A 52 -13.73 1.85 -3.20
CA TYR A 52 -13.46 3.23 -3.60
C TYR A 52 -14.65 4.16 -3.38
N GLU A 53 -15.88 3.70 -3.61
CA GLU A 53 -17.07 4.49 -3.29
C GLU A 53 -17.14 4.81 -1.78
N LYS A 54 -16.83 3.83 -0.92
CA LYS A 54 -16.74 4.04 0.54
C LYS A 54 -15.60 5.00 0.89
N LEU A 55 -14.42 4.85 0.28
CA LEU A 55 -13.29 5.76 0.42
C LEU A 55 -13.69 7.20 0.06
N CYS A 56 -14.36 7.39 -1.08
CA CYS A 56 -14.87 8.70 -1.50
C CYS A 56 -15.83 9.30 -0.46
N ASN A 57 -16.76 8.50 0.07
CA ASN A 57 -17.69 8.97 1.08
C ASN A 57 -17.01 9.39 2.37
N ASN A 58 -15.95 8.70 2.77
CA ASN A 58 -15.18 9.00 3.99
C ASN A 58 -14.29 10.25 3.83
N LEU A 59 -13.71 10.46 2.63
CA LEU A 59 -12.68 11.48 2.43
C LEU A 59 -13.10 12.68 1.57
N LYS A 60 -14.32 12.72 0.98
CA LYS A 60 -14.80 13.78 0.08
C LYS A 60 -14.69 15.21 0.63
N ASP A 61 -14.86 15.37 1.94
CA ASP A 61 -14.82 16.65 2.63
C ASP A 61 -13.51 16.89 3.39
N LYS A 62 -12.51 16.01 3.21
CA LYS A 62 -11.22 16.08 3.89
C LYS A 62 -10.24 16.92 3.09
N PRO A 63 -9.68 18.00 3.68
CA PRO A 63 -8.75 18.87 2.97
C PRO A 63 -7.49 18.14 2.55
N GLY A 64 -7.04 18.35 1.30
CA GLY A 64 -5.79 17.79 0.78
C GLY A 64 -5.86 16.31 0.42
N ALA A 65 -7.04 15.68 0.43
CA ALA A 65 -7.21 14.29 -0.01
C ALA A 65 -7.52 14.21 -1.51
N PHE A 66 -6.72 13.44 -2.26
CA PHE A 66 -6.88 13.14 -3.69
C PHE A 66 -7.12 11.65 -3.85
N LEU A 67 -8.17 11.25 -4.55
CA LEU A 67 -8.67 9.89 -4.61
C LEU A 67 -8.58 9.33 -6.02
N TYR A 68 -8.11 8.08 -6.18
CA TYR A 68 -7.89 7.44 -7.47
C TYR A 68 -8.45 6.01 -7.46
N ASN A 69 -9.37 5.70 -8.38
CA ASN A 69 -9.90 4.34 -8.54
C ASN A 69 -9.04 3.53 -9.51
N ILE A 70 -7.81 3.30 -9.14
CA ILE A 70 -6.82 2.51 -9.87
C ILE A 70 -5.91 1.76 -8.89
N ALA A 71 -5.31 0.67 -9.33
CA ALA A 71 -4.16 0.06 -8.67
C ALA A 71 -2.88 0.72 -9.13
N LEU A 72 -1.85 0.71 -8.29
CA LEU A 72 -0.48 1.01 -8.68
C LEU A 72 0.27 -0.30 -9.01
N GLY A 73 1.18 -0.23 -9.98
CA GLY A 73 2.01 -1.36 -10.38
C GLY A 73 3.11 -0.97 -11.35
N GLU A 74 3.77 -1.97 -11.91
CA GLU A 74 4.97 -1.82 -12.76
C GLU A 74 4.69 -1.24 -14.16
N ASP A 75 3.46 -1.45 -14.69
CA ASP A 75 3.06 -1.09 -16.05
C ASP A 75 1.66 -0.49 -16.09
N GLU A 76 1.34 0.28 -17.14
CA GLU A 76 -0.03 0.64 -17.48
C GLU A 76 -0.71 -0.55 -18.17
N LYS A 77 -1.70 -1.15 -17.48
CA LYS A 77 -2.45 -2.32 -17.97
C LYS A 77 -3.80 -2.45 -17.32
N LYS A 78 -4.62 -3.36 -17.84
CA LYS A 78 -5.76 -3.92 -17.11
C LYS A 78 -5.36 -5.25 -16.51
N ALA A 79 -5.77 -5.50 -15.28
CA ALA A 79 -5.52 -6.75 -14.56
C ALA A 79 -6.78 -7.23 -13.87
N GLU A 80 -6.90 -8.54 -13.70
CA GLU A 80 -7.94 -9.12 -12.84
C GLU A 80 -7.46 -9.06 -11.38
N ILE A 81 -8.30 -8.56 -10.48
CA ILE A 81 -8.09 -8.63 -9.04
C ILE A 81 -8.98 -9.71 -8.44
N ASN A 82 -8.41 -10.56 -7.59
CA ASN A 82 -9.14 -11.56 -6.82
C ASN A 82 -9.75 -10.86 -5.60
N VAL A 83 -11.07 -10.70 -5.59
CA VAL A 83 -11.77 -10.00 -4.51
C VAL A 83 -12.11 -10.98 -3.40
N ASP A 84 -11.73 -10.64 -2.18
CA ASP A 84 -12.11 -11.44 -1.02
C ASP A 84 -13.61 -11.30 -0.70
N SER A 85 -14.16 -12.33 -0.08
CA SER A 85 -15.49 -12.31 0.51
C SER A 85 -15.37 -12.61 2.01
N GLY A 86 -15.79 -11.65 2.84
CA GLY A 86 -15.80 -11.83 4.30
C GLY A 86 -14.79 -10.94 5.05
N ASN A 87 -14.01 -10.12 4.35
CA ASN A 87 -13.09 -9.15 4.96
C ASN A 87 -13.19 -7.75 4.32
N ASP A 88 -14.35 -7.40 3.80
CA ASP A 88 -14.64 -6.08 3.20
C ASP A 88 -13.65 -5.66 2.10
N GLY A 89 -13.02 -6.61 1.40
CA GLY A 89 -12.04 -6.36 0.33
C GLY A 89 -10.60 -6.18 0.79
N GLN A 90 -10.30 -6.21 2.10
CA GLN A 90 -8.96 -5.94 2.64
C GLN A 90 -7.88 -6.93 2.21
N SER A 91 -8.27 -8.18 1.93
CA SER A 91 -7.34 -9.22 1.48
C SER A 91 -7.29 -9.37 -0.05
N SER A 92 -7.95 -8.48 -0.78
CA SER A 92 -8.03 -8.57 -2.24
C SER A 92 -6.68 -8.27 -2.89
N SER A 93 -6.30 -9.09 -3.88
CA SER A 93 -5.00 -9.00 -4.53
C SER A 93 -5.07 -9.28 -6.03
N ILE A 94 -4.19 -8.62 -6.80
CA ILE A 94 -3.91 -8.98 -8.21
C ILE A 94 -3.28 -10.37 -8.28
N LEU A 95 -2.50 -10.74 -7.27
CA LEU A 95 -1.91 -12.06 -7.17
C LEU A 95 -2.96 -13.08 -6.68
N LYS A 96 -2.79 -14.33 -7.05
CA LYS A 96 -3.65 -15.40 -6.56
C LYS A 96 -3.35 -15.73 -5.11
N PRO A 97 -4.36 -15.88 -4.24
CA PRO A 97 -4.15 -16.32 -2.87
C PRO A 97 -3.58 -17.75 -2.84
N LYS A 98 -2.60 -17.98 -1.97
CA LYS A 98 -1.91 -19.27 -1.79
C LYS A 98 -1.94 -19.72 -0.33
N ASP A 99 -0.91 -19.42 0.44
CA ASP A 99 -0.88 -19.77 1.87
C ASP A 99 -1.84 -18.92 2.71
N HIS A 100 -2.32 -17.80 2.16
CA HIS A 100 -3.41 -17.01 2.72
C HIS A 100 -4.65 -17.87 3.04
N LEU A 101 -5.06 -18.75 2.10
CA LEU A 101 -6.21 -19.63 2.28
C LEU A 101 -6.05 -20.65 3.43
N LYS A 102 -4.80 -21.02 3.73
CA LYS A 102 -4.50 -21.91 4.86
C LYS A 102 -4.53 -21.17 6.19
N GLN A 103 -4.04 -19.93 6.20
CA GLN A 103 -3.92 -19.11 7.39
C GLN A 103 -5.24 -18.46 7.79
N PHE A 104 -6.03 -18.03 6.81
CA PHE A 104 -7.33 -17.37 6.98
C PHE A 104 -8.44 -18.13 6.24
N PRO A 105 -8.79 -19.35 6.67
CA PRO A 105 -9.74 -20.21 5.94
C PRO A 105 -11.19 -19.71 5.95
N HIS A 106 -11.47 -18.64 6.67
CA HIS A 106 -12.78 -17.98 6.70
C HIS A 106 -12.92 -16.87 5.65
N ILE A 107 -11.81 -16.54 4.96
CA ILE A 107 -11.80 -15.57 3.87
C ILE A 107 -11.75 -16.31 2.54
N ASP A 108 -12.80 -16.16 1.74
CA ASP A 108 -12.93 -16.82 0.45
C ASP A 108 -12.55 -15.88 -0.72
N PHE A 109 -12.03 -16.48 -1.79
CA PHE A 109 -11.74 -15.81 -3.06
C PHE A 109 -12.42 -16.60 -4.17
N LEU A 110 -13.70 -16.28 -4.44
CA LEU A 110 -14.46 -16.93 -5.47
C LEU A 110 -14.03 -16.46 -6.86
N GLU A 111 -13.90 -17.37 -7.82
CA GLU A 111 -13.58 -16.99 -9.22
C GLU A 111 -14.61 -16.02 -9.82
N SER A 112 -15.88 -16.13 -9.39
CA SER A 112 -16.96 -15.22 -9.78
C SER A 112 -16.77 -13.78 -9.26
N ASN A 113 -15.92 -13.59 -8.26
CA ASN A 113 -15.68 -12.29 -7.64
C ASN A 113 -14.45 -11.56 -8.24
N ARG A 114 -13.84 -12.12 -9.29
CA ARG A 114 -12.78 -11.41 -10.00
C ARG A 114 -13.36 -10.25 -10.80
N ILE A 115 -12.72 -9.12 -10.70
CA ILE A 115 -13.08 -7.94 -11.47
C ILE A 115 -11.86 -7.39 -12.22
N LEU A 116 -12.12 -6.75 -13.35
CA LEU A 116 -11.09 -6.10 -14.16
C LEU A 116 -10.86 -4.68 -13.63
N ILE A 117 -9.63 -4.35 -13.28
CA ILE A 117 -9.21 -3.05 -12.77
C ILE A 117 -8.15 -2.41 -13.68
N GLU A 118 -8.00 -1.09 -13.56
CA GLU A 118 -6.87 -0.37 -14.17
C GLU A 118 -5.66 -0.41 -13.24
N VAL A 119 -4.48 -0.68 -13.80
CA VAL A 119 -3.19 -0.58 -13.13
C VAL A 119 -2.39 0.53 -13.80
N ARG A 120 -1.74 1.39 -13.02
CA ARG A 120 -0.86 2.46 -13.54
C ARG A 120 0.43 2.53 -12.75
N ARG A 121 1.44 3.08 -13.39
CA ARG A 121 2.71 3.41 -12.72
C ARG A 121 2.54 4.69 -11.89
N LEU A 122 3.08 4.70 -10.68
CA LEU A 122 3.12 5.90 -9.88
C LEU A 122 3.92 7.02 -10.58
N ASP A 123 4.97 6.66 -11.30
CA ASP A 123 5.82 7.58 -12.09
C ASP A 123 5.04 8.42 -13.12
N ASP A 124 3.89 7.93 -13.57
CA ASP A 124 3.09 8.55 -14.64
C ASP A 124 1.89 9.36 -14.09
N ILE A 125 1.65 9.32 -12.77
CA ILE A 125 0.58 10.11 -12.10
C ILE A 125 0.97 11.58 -11.94
N GLY A 126 2.27 11.88 -11.76
CA GLY A 126 2.77 13.24 -11.71
C GLY A 126 2.70 13.92 -10.33
N ILE A 127 2.61 13.17 -9.24
CA ILE A 127 2.66 13.66 -7.85
C ILE A 127 4.07 14.13 -7.54
N LYS A 128 4.21 15.33 -6.95
CA LYS A 128 5.52 15.95 -6.68
C LYS A 128 5.72 16.39 -5.24
N ASN A 129 4.64 16.63 -4.50
CA ASN A 129 4.69 17.24 -3.17
C ASN A 129 4.67 16.21 -2.03
N CYS A 130 4.74 14.93 -2.35
CA CYS A 130 4.70 13.85 -1.36
C CYS A 130 6.08 13.21 -1.25
N ASN A 131 6.52 13.01 -0.02
CA ASN A 131 7.79 12.35 0.27
C ASN A 131 7.65 11.06 1.10
N MET A 132 6.43 10.63 1.35
CA MET A 132 6.15 9.34 2.01
C MET A 132 5.28 8.47 1.10
N LEU A 133 5.70 7.23 0.90
CA LEU A 133 4.94 6.18 0.22
C LEU A 133 4.53 5.12 1.24
N VAL A 134 3.24 4.85 1.31
CA VAL A 134 2.64 3.82 2.16
C VAL A 134 2.00 2.78 1.26
N MET A 135 2.27 1.50 1.50
CA MET A 135 1.78 0.40 0.67
C MET A 135 1.22 -0.74 1.51
N ASP A 136 0.00 -1.14 1.18
CA ASP A 136 -0.69 -2.33 1.67
C ASP A 136 -1.48 -2.90 0.48
N THR A 137 -0.78 -3.60 -0.41
CA THR A 137 -1.30 -4.05 -1.71
C THR A 137 -1.41 -5.56 -1.82
N GLN A 138 -1.36 -6.22 -0.65
CA GLN A 138 -1.59 -7.65 -0.50
C GLN A 138 -0.70 -8.49 -1.41
N GLY A 139 0.62 -8.26 -1.28
CA GLY A 139 1.67 -8.98 -1.99
C GLY A 139 2.12 -8.33 -3.30
N TYR A 140 1.54 -7.20 -3.71
CA TYR A 140 1.90 -6.53 -4.98
C TYR A 140 2.91 -5.38 -4.77
N GLU A 141 3.45 -5.22 -3.57
CA GLU A 141 4.29 -4.10 -3.13
C GLU A 141 5.52 -3.89 -4.03
N LEU A 142 6.24 -4.98 -4.38
CA LEU A 142 7.41 -4.88 -5.26
C LEU A 142 7.03 -4.34 -6.65
N LYS A 143 5.85 -4.69 -7.17
CA LYS A 143 5.34 -4.20 -8.45
C LYS A 143 4.99 -2.71 -8.39
N VAL A 144 4.45 -2.25 -7.25
CA VAL A 144 4.25 -0.82 -7.01
C VAL A 144 5.58 -0.07 -7.01
N LEU A 145 6.59 -0.60 -6.32
CA LEU A 145 7.94 -0.01 -6.27
C LEU A 145 8.61 0.04 -7.65
N GLU A 146 8.49 -1.02 -8.46
CA GLU A 146 8.98 -1.06 -9.85
C GLU A 146 8.36 0.06 -10.71
N GLY A 147 7.10 0.42 -10.46
CA GLY A 147 6.39 1.52 -11.12
C GLY A 147 6.65 2.92 -10.54
N ALA A 148 7.46 3.03 -9.48
CA ALA A 148 7.71 4.27 -8.73
C ALA A 148 9.15 4.78 -8.80
N VAL A 149 9.99 4.19 -9.64
CA VAL A 149 11.46 4.42 -9.65
C VAL A 149 11.84 5.89 -9.85
N LYS A 150 11.14 6.63 -10.73
CA LYS A 150 11.37 8.07 -10.92
C LYS A 150 10.86 8.89 -9.74
N THR A 151 9.74 8.46 -9.16
CA THR A 151 9.11 9.11 -8.00
C THR A 151 10.01 9.04 -6.77
N PHE A 152 10.90 8.04 -6.67
CA PHE A 152 11.86 7.93 -5.56
C PHE A 152 12.78 9.15 -5.40
N GLU A 153 12.97 9.98 -6.43
CA GLU A 153 13.71 11.23 -6.28
C GLU A 153 13.08 12.16 -5.22
N ASN A 154 11.75 12.08 -5.04
CA ASN A 154 10.99 12.88 -4.08
C ASN A 154 10.64 12.12 -2.79
N ILE A 155 10.81 10.80 -2.73
CA ILE A 155 10.45 9.98 -1.58
C ILE A 155 11.62 9.85 -0.61
N ASP A 156 11.36 10.14 0.66
CA ASP A 156 12.30 9.98 1.78
C ASP A 156 11.94 8.79 2.67
N TYR A 157 10.63 8.44 2.72
CA TYR A 157 10.08 7.44 3.63
C TYR A 157 9.20 6.45 2.90
N ILE A 158 9.36 5.16 3.20
CA ILE A 158 8.49 4.09 2.69
C ILE A 158 8.02 3.25 3.86
N PHE A 159 6.70 3.08 3.98
CA PHE A 159 6.06 2.08 4.83
C PHE A 159 5.40 1.05 3.95
N THR A 160 5.64 -0.21 4.21
CA THR A 160 5.09 -1.28 3.39
C THR A 160 4.72 -2.50 4.22
N GLU A 161 3.57 -3.10 3.91
CA GLU A 161 3.32 -4.46 4.31
C GLU A 161 4.33 -5.39 3.62
N PHE A 162 4.67 -6.49 4.27
CA PHE A 162 5.48 -7.56 3.70
C PHE A 162 5.01 -8.92 4.19
N ASN A 163 5.33 -9.96 3.43
CA ASN A 163 5.04 -11.34 3.76
C ASN A 163 6.33 -12.13 4.04
N THR A 164 6.30 -13.02 5.03
CA THR A 164 7.44 -13.93 5.36
C THR A 164 7.34 -15.27 4.65
N ILE A 165 6.15 -15.60 4.16
CA ILE A 165 5.85 -16.77 3.33
C ILE A 165 5.08 -16.32 2.09
N GLU A 166 4.88 -17.22 1.15
CA GLU A 166 4.14 -16.90 -0.08
C GLU A 166 2.62 -16.90 0.18
N MET A 167 2.13 -15.83 0.83
CA MET A 167 0.71 -15.64 1.10
C MET A 167 -0.11 -15.58 -0.19
N TYR A 168 0.44 -14.94 -1.20
CA TYR A 168 -0.07 -14.86 -2.58
C TYR A 168 0.99 -15.40 -3.52
N GLU A 169 0.59 -16.00 -4.66
CA GLU A 169 1.51 -16.58 -5.64
C GLU A 169 2.50 -15.54 -6.17
N GLY A 170 3.80 -15.75 -5.90
CA GLY A 170 4.87 -14.86 -6.37
C GLY A 170 4.97 -13.53 -5.62
N CYS A 171 4.30 -13.37 -4.46
CA CYS A 171 4.50 -12.17 -3.64
C CYS A 171 5.95 -12.10 -3.14
N PRO A 172 6.54 -10.88 -3.08
CA PRO A 172 7.92 -10.72 -2.63
C PRO A 172 8.06 -11.05 -1.14
N LYS A 173 9.23 -11.52 -0.78
CA LYS A 173 9.69 -11.52 0.60
C LYS A 173 10.37 -10.20 0.93
N ILE A 174 10.51 -9.92 2.22
CA ILE A 174 11.09 -8.65 2.69
C ILE A 174 12.52 -8.44 2.17
N GLU A 175 13.31 -9.51 2.00
CA GLU A 175 14.67 -9.43 1.47
C GLU A 175 14.70 -8.97 0.00
N GLU A 176 13.69 -9.33 -0.80
CA GLU A 176 13.57 -8.89 -2.19
C GLU A 176 13.21 -7.40 -2.25
N ILE A 177 12.41 -6.90 -1.31
CA ILE A 177 12.11 -5.48 -1.14
C ILE A 177 13.37 -4.72 -0.72
N ASP A 178 14.15 -5.25 0.24
CA ASP A 178 15.44 -4.68 0.67
C ASP A 178 16.41 -4.53 -0.49
N ASP A 179 16.57 -5.60 -1.28
CA ASP A 179 17.51 -5.64 -2.40
C ASP A 179 17.10 -4.68 -3.52
N PHE A 180 15.79 -4.55 -3.76
CA PHE A 180 15.27 -3.60 -4.73
C PHE A 180 15.48 -2.14 -4.30
N LEU A 181 15.22 -1.81 -3.03
CA LEU A 181 15.26 -0.44 -2.52
C LEU A 181 16.68 0.08 -2.25
N ARG A 182 17.63 -0.81 -1.95
CA ARG A 182 19.03 -0.45 -1.59
C ARG A 182 19.74 0.41 -2.64
N PRO A 183 19.67 0.15 -3.96
CA PRO A 183 20.31 0.98 -4.98
C PRO A 183 19.79 2.42 -5.03
N PHE A 184 18.58 2.67 -4.51
CA PHE A 184 17.94 3.98 -4.46
C PHE A 184 18.23 4.72 -3.14
N GLY A 185 19.06 4.16 -2.27
CA GLY A 185 19.48 4.76 -1.00
C GLY A 185 18.53 4.49 0.17
N PHE A 186 17.50 3.69 -0.01
CA PHE A 186 16.61 3.30 1.11
C PHE A 186 17.22 2.16 1.92
N HIS A 187 17.12 2.29 3.24
CA HIS A 187 17.54 1.28 4.19
C HIS A 187 16.38 0.95 5.12
N ARG A 188 16.14 -0.33 5.35
CA ARG A 188 15.16 -0.75 6.33
C ARG A 188 15.61 -0.35 7.73
N ARG A 189 14.77 0.43 8.41
CA ARG A 189 15.03 0.94 9.75
C ARG A 189 14.37 0.09 10.82
N GLU A 190 13.13 -0.30 10.57
CA GLU A 190 12.34 -1.08 11.52
C GLU A 190 11.48 -2.11 10.82
N THR A 191 11.07 -3.13 11.57
CA THR A 191 10.22 -4.22 11.09
C THR A 191 9.34 -4.70 12.24
N TRP A 192 8.04 -4.78 12.00
CA TRP A 192 7.06 -5.27 12.96
C TRP A 192 6.36 -6.49 12.38
N TYR A 193 6.44 -7.58 13.11
CA TYR A 193 5.83 -8.84 12.72
C TYR A 193 4.51 -9.04 13.43
N THR A 194 3.49 -9.53 12.70
CA THR A 194 2.31 -10.12 13.32
C THR A 194 2.57 -11.55 13.75
N SER A 195 1.61 -12.17 14.45
CA SER A 195 1.61 -13.62 14.69
C SER A 195 1.36 -14.44 13.42
N GLY A 196 1.06 -13.77 12.27
CA GLY A 196 0.55 -14.36 11.04
C GLY A 196 1.48 -14.17 9.87
N ASN A 197 2.71 -14.55 9.82
CA ASN A 197 3.58 -14.61 8.63
C ASN A 197 3.58 -13.35 7.72
N TRP A 198 3.20 -12.20 8.24
CA TRP A 198 3.23 -10.89 7.60
C TRP A 198 3.58 -9.80 8.62
N GLY A 199 3.83 -8.61 8.16
CA GLY A 199 4.18 -7.49 9.01
C GLY A 199 4.35 -6.20 8.24
N ASP A 200 4.75 -5.13 8.96
CA ASP A 200 5.09 -3.84 8.37
C ASP A 200 6.59 -3.59 8.45
N ALA A 201 7.12 -2.94 7.45
CA ALA A 201 8.51 -2.48 7.39
C ALA A 201 8.59 -0.99 7.09
N PHE A 202 9.52 -0.33 7.74
CA PHE A 202 9.84 1.07 7.52
C PHE A 202 11.23 1.23 6.91
N TYR A 203 11.29 2.01 5.84
CA TYR A 203 12.53 2.39 5.14
C TYR A 203 12.68 3.89 5.10
N SER A 204 13.92 4.36 5.17
CA SER A 204 14.28 5.76 4.88
C SER A 204 15.62 5.83 4.17
N LYS A 205 15.84 6.95 3.49
CA LYS A 205 17.17 7.32 2.98
C LYS A 205 18.11 7.71 4.09
#